data_86825f7d657bafd103e52b0ac50c40e0
#
_entry.id   86825f7d657bafd103e52b0ac50c40e0
#
_cell.length_a   1.000
_cell.length_b   1.000
_cell.length_c   1.000
_cell.angle_alpha   90.00
_cell.angle_beta   90.00
_cell.angle_gamma   90.00
#
_symmetry.space_group_name_H-M   'P 1'
#
loop_
_entity.id
_entity.type
_entity.pdbx_description
1 polymer ?
#
loop_
_entity_poly.entity_id
_entity_poly.type
_entity_poly.pdbx_seq_one_letter_code
_entity_poly.pdbx_strand_id
1 'polypeptide(L)'
;MKQTIYESLLARKKKGQRSFAVLVDPDNVNAAKIDELTDLSVSAGVDYLLVGGSLVISNHLDEVVQRIRKNCSIPVILFPGTPSGVSRYADGLLYLSLISGRNPELLIGQHVISAPAVRSSGLEIISTGYMVIDGGAPTTVSYISNAVPIPADKNEIALCTAMAGEMLGMKLIYMDAGSGARHPIREEMIAAVASHIDIPLVIGGGIRDPEKAYRNCRAGANVIVVGNAIEKDANLIKEMAAAVHSVPVEGPLL
;
A
#
# COMPACT_ATOMS: atom_id res chain seq x y z
N MET A 1 17.44 13.75 1.21
CA MET A 1 16.13 13.54 0.55
C MET A 1 15.08 14.10 1.50
N LYS A 2 14.14 14.91 1.02
CA LYS A 2 13.00 15.36 1.84
C LYS A 2 12.09 14.17 2.10
N GLN A 3 11.69 13.95 3.36
CA GLN A 3 10.77 12.87 3.75
C GLN A 3 9.35 13.41 3.90
N THR A 4 8.84 14.05 2.87
CA THR A 4 7.56 14.76 2.93
C THR A 4 6.35 13.83 2.96
N ILE A 5 6.42 12.66 2.30
CA ILE A 5 5.34 11.66 2.28
C ILE A 5 5.25 10.97 3.64
N TYR A 6 6.38 10.49 4.16
CA TYR A 6 6.42 9.81 5.45
C TYR A 6 6.05 10.73 6.62
N GLU A 7 6.55 11.97 6.60
CA GLU A 7 6.17 12.99 7.59
C GLU A 7 4.65 13.29 7.54
N SER A 8 4.06 13.34 6.34
CA SER A 8 2.61 13.49 6.18
C SER A 8 1.86 12.29 6.75
N LEU A 9 2.31 11.06 6.47
CA LEU A 9 1.70 9.84 7.03
C LEU A 9 1.73 9.85 8.57
N LEU A 10 2.87 10.20 9.18
CA LEU A 10 3.02 10.30 10.63
C LEU A 10 2.13 11.41 11.22
N ALA A 11 2.10 12.57 10.59
CA ALA A 11 1.28 13.69 11.05
C ALA A 11 -0.22 13.34 11.01
N ARG A 12 -0.68 12.66 9.95
CA ARG A 12 -2.07 12.18 9.84
C ARG A 12 -2.38 11.12 10.89
N LYS A 13 -1.49 10.12 11.08
CA LYS A 13 -1.63 9.11 12.13
C LYS A 13 -1.76 9.77 13.49
N LYS A 14 -0.87 10.71 13.83
CA LYS A 14 -0.90 11.44 15.12
C LYS A 14 -2.19 12.23 15.32
N LYS A 15 -2.79 12.73 14.25
CA LYS A 15 -4.07 13.43 14.30
C LYS A 15 -5.28 12.49 14.24
N GLY A 16 -5.09 11.16 14.21
CA GLY A 16 -6.17 10.19 14.05
C GLY A 16 -6.82 10.19 12.64
N GLN A 17 -6.27 10.94 11.69
CA GLN A 17 -6.77 11.00 10.31
C GLN A 17 -6.40 9.75 9.54
N ARG A 18 -7.30 9.31 8.67
CA ARG A 18 -7.09 8.17 7.77
C ARG A 18 -6.78 8.66 6.37
N SER A 19 -6.10 7.83 5.59
CA SER A 19 -5.74 8.15 4.21
C SER A 19 -6.28 7.09 3.26
N PHE A 20 -6.66 7.52 2.07
CA PHE A 20 -7.07 6.65 0.98
C PHE A 20 -6.06 6.71 -0.15
N ALA A 21 -5.65 5.54 -0.63
CA ALA A 21 -4.74 5.39 -1.74
C ALA A 21 -5.36 4.52 -2.83
N VAL A 22 -5.21 4.94 -4.08
CA VAL A 22 -5.58 4.16 -5.26
C VAL A 22 -4.34 3.48 -5.81
N LEU A 23 -4.40 2.16 -6.00
CA LEU A 23 -3.34 1.39 -6.66
C LEU A 23 -3.64 1.27 -8.15
N VAL A 24 -2.72 1.72 -8.97
CA VAL A 24 -2.76 1.67 -10.43
C VAL A 24 -1.74 0.63 -10.92
N ASP A 25 -2.23 -0.43 -11.54
CA ASP A 25 -1.37 -1.41 -12.21
C ASP A 25 -1.04 -0.90 -13.61
N PRO A 26 0.25 -0.65 -13.93
CA PRO A 26 0.65 -0.12 -15.23
C PRO A 26 0.31 -1.05 -16.41
N ASP A 27 0.14 -2.36 -16.18
CA ASP A 27 -0.22 -3.33 -17.21
C ASP A 27 -1.72 -3.28 -17.56
N ASN A 28 -2.55 -2.73 -16.68
CA ASN A 28 -4.02 -2.73 -16.80
C ASN A 28 -4.61 -1.37 -17.20
N VAL A 29 -3.78 -0.38 -17.52
CA VAL A 29 -4.24 0.97 -17.83
C VAL A 29 -3.72 1.44 -19.19
N ASN A 30 -4.57 2.21 -19.88
CA ASN A 30 -4.19 2.99 -21.05
C ASN A 30 -4.29 4.50 -20.72
N ALA A 31 -3.89 5.33 -21.68
CA ALA A 31 -3.87 6.78 -21.51
C ALA A 31 -5.21 7.38 -21.06
N ALA A 32 -6.33 6.96 -21.66
CA ALA A 32 -7.66 7.46 -21.30
C ALA A 32 -8.07 7.04 -19.89
N LYS A 33 -7.77 5.79 -19.52
CA LYS A 33 -8.05 5.28 -18.18
C LYS A 33 -7.23 5.98 -17.10
N ILE A 34 -5.97 6.31 -17.38
CA ILE A 34 -5.13 7.08 -16.45
C ILE A 34 -5.73 8.48 -16.21
N ASP A 35 -6.17 9.15 -17.27
CA ASP A 35 -6.79 10.48 -17.14
C ASP A 35 -8.07 10.40 -16.31
N GLU A 36 -8.97 9.46 -16.61
CA GLU A 36 -10.19 9.20 -15.85
C GLU A 36 -9.91 8.94 -14.36
N LEU A 37 -8.99 7.99 -14.05
CA LEU A 37 -8.63 7.65 -12.68
C LEU A 37 -8.04 8.85 -11.95
N THR A 38 -7.22 9.65 -12.63
CA THR A 38 -6.59 10.83 -12.05
C THR A 38 -7.61 11.91 -11.73
N ASP A 39 -8.52 12.21 -12.65
CA ASP A 39 -9.59 13.21 -12.47
C ASP A 39 -10.53 12.81 -11.33
N LEU A 40 -10.92 11.53 -11.28
CA LEU A 40 -11.74 11.00 -10.18
C LEU A 40 -10.99 11.06 -8.85
N SER A 41 -9.70 10.73 -8.83
CA SER A 41 -8.87 10.78 -7.63
C SER A 41 -8.74 12.21 -7.09
N VAL A 42 -8.51 13.19 -7.96
CA VAL A 42 -8.48 14.62 -7.57
C VAL A 42 -9.83 15.05 -7.01
N SER A 43 -10.92 14.75 -7.72
CA SER A 43 -12.26 15.17 -7.30
C SER A 43 -12.73 14.54 -5.99
N ALA A 44 -12.25 13.33 -5.68
CA ALA A 44 -12.58 12.60 -4.46
C ALA A 44 -11.63 12.90 -3.29
N GLY A 45 -10.56 13.66 -3.52
CA GLY A 45 -9.56 13.96 -2.49
C GLY A 45 -8.72 12.75 -2.08
N VAL A 46 -8.36 11.88 -3.04
CA VAL A 46 -7.44 10.77 -2.81
C VAL A 46 -6.10 11.29 -2.29
N ASP A 47 -5.55 10.68 -1.26
CA ASP A 47 -4.34 11.15 -0.59
C ASP A 47 -3.05 10.71 -1.30
N TYR A 48 -3.04 9.50 -1.88
CA TYR A 48 -1.87 8.93 -2.56
C TYR A 48 -2.29 8.10 -3.77
N LEU A 49 -1.45 8.10 -4.80
CA LEU A 49 -1.53 7.17 -5.92
C LEU A 49 -0.35 6.20 -5.83
N LEU A 50 -0.64 4.91 -5.67
CA LEU A 50 0.38 3.87 -5.74
C LEU A 50 0.44 3.37 -7.18
N VAL A 51 1.65 3.19 -7.72
CA VAL A 51 1.84 2.65 -9.08
C VAL A 51 2.73 1.43 -9.03
N GLY A 52 2.25 0.32 -9.54
CA GLY A 52 2.96 -0.96 -9.56
C GLY A 52 2.05 -2.16 -9.33
N GLY A 53 2.64 -3.27 -8.93
CA GLY A 53 1.92 -4.53 -8.69
C GLY A 53 2.88 -5.67 -8.41
N SER A 54 2.33 -6.83 -8.05
CA SER A 54 3.13 -8.04 -7.72
C SER A 54 3.90 -8.59 -8.92
N LEU A 55 3.42 -8.37 -10.13
CA LEU A 55 4.06 -8.75 -11.38
C LEU A 55 3.70 -7.69 -12.42
N VAL A 56 4.68 -6.92 -12.87
CA VAL A 56 4.55 -5.94 -13.96
C VAL A 56 5.38 -6.46 -15.12
N ILE A 57 4.71 -6.67 -16.25
CA ILE A 57 5.31 -7.26 -17.47
C ILE A 57 5.66 -6.19 -18.49
N SER A 58 4.87 -5.09 -18.51
CA SER A 58 5.06 -4.00 -19.44
C SER A 58 6.25 -3.11 -19.05
N ASN A 59 6.75 -2.37 -20.03
CA ASN A 59 7.83 -1.40 -19.84
C ASN A 59 7.29 0.05 -19.79
N HIS A 60 6.01 0.23 -19.43
CA HIS A 60 5.30 1.52 -19.48
C HIS A 60 5.26 2.28 -18.13
N LEU A 61 5.99 1.81 -17.11
CA LEU A 61 5.96 2.43 -15.78
C LEU A 61 6.25 3.94 -15.82
N ASP A 62 7.30 4.35 -16.53
CA ASP A 62 7.67 5.76 -16.65
C ASP A 62 6.59 6.60 -17.33
N GLU A 63 5.98 6.07 -18.38
CA GLU A 63 4.90 6.75 -19.14
C GLU A 63 3.67 6.95 -18.25
N VAL A 64 3.27 5.89 -17.50
CA VAL A 64 2.14 5.94 -16.58
C VAL A 64 2.39 6.98 -15.48
N VAL A 65 3.55 6.93 -14.83
CA VAL A 65 3.90 7.88 -13.76
C VAL A 65 3.95 9.32 -14.28
N GLN A 66 4.59 9.56 -15.42
CA GLN A 66 4.66 10.90 -16.00
C GLN A 66 3.27 11.45 -16.36
N ARG A 67 2.37 10.60 -16.91
CA ARG A 67 1.02 11.02 -17.26
C ARG A 67 0.21 11.39 -16.03
N ILE A 68 0.28 10.59 -14.96
CA ILE A 68 -0.35 10.91 -13.67
C ILE A 68 0.17 12.24 -13.14
N ARG A 69 1.48 12.42 -13.10
CA ARG A 69 2.13 13.64 -12.60
C ARG A 69 1.79 14.89 -13.40
N LYS A 70 1.53 14.75 -14.69
CA LYS A 70 1.07 15.86 -15.55
C LYS A 70 -0.35 16.31 -15.21
N ASN A 71 -1.20 15.36 -14.79
CA ASN A 71 -2.62 15.58 -14.59
C ASN A 71 -2.99 15.98 -13.16
N CYS A 72 -2.17 15.65 -12.14
CA CYS A 72 -2.46 15.98 -10.76
C CYS A 72 -1.22 16.21 -9.89
N SER A 73 -1.47 16.76 -8.69
CA SER A 73 -0.46 16.97 -7.64
C SER A 73 -0.50 15.94 -6.52
N ILE A 74 -1.34 14.91 -6.63
CA ILE A 74 -1.41 13.82 -5.64
C ILE A 74 -0.06 13.10 -5.64
N PRO A 75 0.58 12.86 -4.48
CA PRO A 75 1.84 12.15 -4.42
C PRO A 75 1.76 10.76 -5.05
N VAL A 76 2.71 10.46 -5.96
CA VAL A 76 2.82 9.16 -6.63
C VAL A 76 3.91 8.35 -5.95
N ILE A 77 3.53 7.19 -5.42
CA ILE A 77 4.40 6.28 -4.68
C ILE A 77 4.52 4.97 -5.45
N LEU A 78 5.73 4.54 -5.74
CA LEU A 78 5.95 3.25 -6.40
C LEU A 78 5.69 2.10 -5.43
N PHE A 79 4.99 1.08 -5.94
CA PHE A 79 4.73 -0.20 -5.26
C PHE A 79 5.36 -1.34 -6.07
N PRO A 80 6.72 -1.48 -6.01
CA PRO A 80 7.46 -2.36 -6.92
C PRO A 80 7.31 -3.83 -6.55
N GLY A 81 6.97 -4.67 -7.54
CA GLY A 81 7.04 -6.13 -7.42
C GLY A 81 8.43 -6.70 -7.75
N THR A 82 9.30 -5.89 -8.39
CA THR A 82 10.65 -6.29 -8.82
C THR A 82 11.65 -5.16 -8.61
N PRO A 83 12.98 -5.46 -8.55
CA PRO A 83 14.02 -4.44 -8.43
C PRO A 83 14.05 -3.42 -9.57
N SER A 84 13.53 -3.78 -10.75
CA SER A 84 13.45 -2.90 -11.93
C SER A 84 12.27 -1.92 -11.89
N GLY A 85 11.34 -2.09 -10.94
CA GLY A 85 10.16 -1.23 -10.79
C GLY A 85 10.48 0.14 -10.17
N VAL A 86 11.49 0.85 -10.70
CA VAL A 86 11.93 2.17 -10.20
C VAL A 86 11.80 3.21 -11.31
N SER A 87 10.90 4.18 -11.10
CA SER A 87 10.72 5.33 -11.97
C SER A 87 11.13 6.61 -11.23
N ARG A 88 12.10 7.33 -11.74
CA ARG A 88 12.57 8.62 -11.18
C ARG A 88 11.54 9.75 -11.22
N TYR A 89 10.43 9.55 -11.92
CA TYR A 89 9.36 10.54 -12.07
C TYR A 89 8.32 10.48 -10.94
N ALA A 90 8.36 9.47 -10.10
CA ALA A 90 7.52 9.38 -8.91
C ALA A 90 8.03 10.29 -7.77
N ASP A 91 7.26 10.39 -6.69
CA ASP A 91 7.64 11.15 -5.50
C ASP A 91 8.30 10.25 -4.44
N GLY A 92 7.86 9.01 -4.33
CA GLY A 92 8.36 8.06 -3.36
C GLY A 92 8.35 6.62 -3.83
N LEU A 93 8.94 5.75 -3.01
CA LEU A 93 9.05 4.32 -3.25
C LEU A 93 8.81 3.57 -1.95
N LEU A 94 7.88 2.61 -1.94
CA LEU A 94 7.79 1.60 -0.88
C LEU A 94 8.94 0.59 -1.08
N TYR A 95 9.94 0.64 -0.23
CA TYR A 95 11.08 -0.28 -0.30
C TYR A 95 10.72 -1.55 0.49
N LEU A 96 10.05 -2.49 -0.21
CA LEU A 96 9.35 -3.62 0.38
C LEU A 96 10.30 -4.72 0.83
N SER A 97 10.29 -5.06 2.11
CA SER A 97 10.85 -6.31 2.63
C SER A 97 9.72 -7.25 3.02
N LEU A 98 9.66 -8.45 2.42
CA LEU A 98 8.59 -9.44 2.68
C LEU A 98 8.83 -10.14 4.01
N ILE A 99 8.51 -9.46 5.11
CA ILE A 99 8.77 -9.92 6.47
C ILE A 99 7.87 -11.07 6.92
N SER A 100 6.74 -11.31 6.24
CA SER A 100 5.90 -12.50 6.47
C SER A 100 6.49 -13.78 5.89
N GLY A 101 7.42 -13.66 4.91
CA GLY A 101 8.11 -14.77 4.28
C GLY A 101 9.38 -15.18 5.03
N ARG A 102 10.03 -16.23 4.49
CA ARG A 102 11.36 -16.69 4.95
C ARG A 102 12.33 -16.79 3.77
N ASN A 103 11.98 -16.13 2.64
CA ASN A 103 12.83 -16.06 1.47
C ASN A 103 13.84 -14.91 1.62
N PRO A 104 15.16 -15.19 1.76
CA PRO A 104 16.18 -14.15 1.95
C PRO A 104 16.26 -13.18 0.78
N GLU A 105 15.93 -13.61 -0.44
CA GLU A 105 15.91 -12.72 -1.61
C GLU A 105 14.92 -11.58 -1.44
N LEU A 106 13.74 -11.85 -0.86
CA LEU A 106 12.71 -10.85 -0.65
C LEU A 106 12.83 -10.13 0.70
N LEU A 107 13.67 -10.65 1.60
CA LEU A 107 14.00 -9.97 2.86
C LEU A 107 15.10 -8.93 2.67
N ILE A 108 16.14 -9.24 1.87
CA ILE A 108 17.30 -8.35 1.66
C ILE A 108 17.97 -8.49 0.28
N GLY A 109 17.96 -9.65 -0.36
CA GLY A 109 18.71 -9.90 -1.60
C GLY A 109 18.38 -8.92 -2.72
N GLN A 110 17.09 -8.72 -3.01
CA GLN A 110 16.61 -7.78 -4.03
C GLN A 110 16.92 -6.32 -3.67
N HIS A 111 17.01 -6.00 -2.37
CA HIS A 111 17.39 -4.67 -1.91
C HIS A 111 18.86 -4.36 -2.23
N VAL A 112 19.74 -5.33 -2.04
CA VAL A 112 21.17 -5.18 -2.38
C VAL A 112 21.34 -4.86 -3.86
N ILE A 113 20.62 -5.59 -4.73
CA ILE A 113 20.71 -5.42 -6.20
C ILE A 113 20.13 -4.05 -6.61
N SER A 114 18.99 -3.65 -6.06
CA SER A 114 18.29 -2.41 -6.44
C SER A 114 18.86 -1.15 -5.78
N ALA A 115 19.59 -1.25 -4.68
CA ALA A 115 20.03 -0.11 -3.88
C ALA A 115 20.76 1.00 -4.68
N PRO A 116 21.68 0.72 -5.61
CA PRO A 116 22.32 1.77 -6.40
C PRO A 116 21.32 2.57 -7.26
N ALA A 117 20.41 1.88 -7.95
CA ALA A 117 19.37 2.51 -8.77
C ALA A 117 18.38 3.31 -7.93
N VAL A 118 17.91 2.72 -6.82
CA VAL A 118 17.00 3.37 -5.87
C VAL A 118 17.65 4.63 -5.29
N ARG A 119 18.92 4.58 -4.89
CA ARG A 119 19.63 5.75 -4.34
C ARG A 119 19.79 6.87 -5.38
N SER A 120 20.06 6.51 -6.64
CA SER A 120 20.26 7.50 -7.72
C SER A 120 18.95 8.10 -8.26
N SER A 121 17.81 7.46 -7.98
CA SER A 121 16.50 7.94 -8.45
C SER A 121 16.09 9.28 -7.81
N GLY A 122 16.58 9.61 -6.63
CA GLY A 122 16.18 10.79 -5.87
C GLY A 122 14.84 10.70 -5.17
N LEU A 123 14.15 9.55 -5.26
CA LEU A 123 12.85 9.30 -4.62
C LEU A 123 12.94 9.36 -3.10
N GLU A 124 11.82 9.66 -2.45
CA GLU A 124 11.67 9.40 -1.02
C GLU A 124 11.55 7.90 -0.78
N ILE A 125 12.49 7.32 -0.03
CA ILE A 125 12.53 5.89 0.26
C ILE A 125 11.83 5.60 1.59
N ILE A 126 10.77 4.79 1.52
CA ILE A 126 9.97 4.39 2.68
C ILE A 126 10.20 2.89 2.92
N SER A 127 11.09 2.56 3.87
CA SER A 127 11.32 1.16 4.23
C SER A 127 10.03 0.55 4.79
N THR A 128 9.59 -0.56 4.17
CA THR A 128 8.26 -1.11 4.39
C THR A 128 8.31 -2.58 4.75
N GLY A 129 7.78 -2.91 5.91
CA GLY A 129 7.52 -4.29 6.31
C GLY A 129 6.28 -4.82 5.60
N TYR A 130 6.47 -5.54 4.50
CA TYR A 130 5.38 -6.09 3.71
C TYR A 130 4.98 -7.47 4.21
N MET A 131 3.70 -7.65 4.47
CA MET A 131 3.14 -8.87 5.04
C MET A 131 2.00 -9.38 4.18
N VAL A 132 2.12 -10.57 3.62
CA VAL A 132 1.05 -11.25 2.91
C VAL A 132 0.21 -12.04 3.90
N ILE A 133 -1.09 -11.77 3.91
CA ILE A 133 -2.10 -12.45 4.75
C ILE A 133 -2.94 -13.35 3.85
N ASP A 134 -3.32 -14.52 4.35
CA ASP A 134 -4.17 -15.45 3.59
C ASP A 134 -5.55 -14.83 3.32
N GLY A 135 -5.83 -14.59 2.04
CA GLY A 135 -7.09 -14.08 1.53
C GLY A 135 -8.04 -15.17 1.02
N GLY A 136 -7.83 -16.44 1.38
CA GLY A 136 -8.67 -17.57 1.01
C GLY A 136 -8.50 -18.08 -0.42
N ALA A 137 -7.49 -17.59 -1.15
CA ALA A 137 -7.10 -18.10 -2.48
C ALA A 137 -5.63 -17.77 -2.75
N PRO A 138 -4.94 -18.60 -3.55
CA PRO A 138 -3.63 -18.23 -4.07
C PRO A 138 -3.69 -16.89 -4.83
N THR A 139 -2.74 -16.02 -4.57
CA THR A 139 -2.62 -14.71 -5.22
C THR A 139 -1.31 -14.63 -6.00
N THR A 140 -1.21 -13.67 -6.92
CA THR A 140 0.03 -13.45 -7.69
C THR A 140 1.22 -13.27 -6.75
N VAL A 141 1.08 -12.47 -5.69
CA VAL A 141 2.17 -12.22 -4.75
C VAL A 141 2.59 -13.49 -4.00
N SER A 142 1.65 -14.34 -3.56
CA SER A 142 1.99 -15.58 -2.86
C SER A 142 2.73 -16.57 -3.77
N TYR A 143 2.34 -16.64 -5.05
CA TYR A 143 2.99 -17.52 -6.02
C TYR A 143 4.39 -17.03 -6.40
N ILE A 144 4.51 -15.77 -6.81
CA ILE A 144 5.79 -15.19 -7.26
C ILE A 144 6.82 -15.13 -6.12
N SER A 145 6.40 -14.82 -4.91
CA SER A 145 7.27 -14.75 -3.74
C SER A 145 7.69 -16.11 -3.21
N ASN A 146 6.99 -17.18 -3.61
CA ASN A 146 7.12 -18.51 -3.02
C ASN A 146 7.05 -18.48 -1.47
N ALA A 147 6.21 -17.59 -0.94
CA ALA A 147 6.01 -17.42 0.49
C ALA A 147 4.60 -17.88 0.88
N VAL A 148 4.54 -18.62 1.98
CA VAL A 148 3.26 -18.99 2.58
C VAL A 148 2.70 -17.75 3.28
N PRO A 149 1.47 -17.29 2.94
CA PRO A 149 0.82 -16.18 3.64
C PRO A 149 0.61 -16.49 5.13
N ILE A 150 0.58 -15.46 5.96
CA ILE A 150 0.14 -15.62 7.37
C ILE A 150 -1.31 -16.05 7.37
N PRO A 151 -1.69 -17.15 8.07
CA PRO A 151 -3.07 -17.60 8.12
C PRO A 151 -4.02 -16.53 8.67
N ALA A 152 -5.20 -16.39 8.07
CA ALA A 152 -6.16 -15.33 8.37
C ALA A 152 -6.69 -15.30 9.81
N ASP A 153 -6.55 -16.44 10.55
CA ASP A 153 -6.97 -16.61 11.95
C ASP A 153 -5.83 -16.50 12.97
N LYS A 154 -4.60 -16.25 12.53
CA LYS A 154 -3.40 -16.20 13.40
C LYS A 154 -2.97 -14.75 13.65
N ASN A 155 -3.78 -14.03 14.42
CA ASN A 155 -3.53 -12.63 14.76
C ASN A 155 -2.16 -12.43 15.44
N GLU A 156 -1.75 -13.36 16.32
CA GLU A 156 -0.50 -13.29 17.07
C GLU A 156 0.73 -13.40 16.15
N ILE A 157 0.63 -14.19 15.08
CA ILE A 157 1.72 -14.28 14.09
C ILE A 157 1.87 -12.96 13.35
N ALA A 158 0.76 -12.37 12.92
CA ALA A 158 0.76 -11.07 12.24
C ALA A 158 1.29 -9.97 13.17
N LEU A 159 0.82 -9.94 14.41
CA LEU A 159 1.27 -9.00 15.44
C LEU A 159 2.79 -9.10 15.67
N CYS A 160 3.30 -10.28 16.01
CA CYS A 160 4.73 -10.46 16.26
C CYS A 160 5.60 -10.13 15.05
N THR A 161 5.10 -10.42 13.84
CA THR A 161 5.80 -10.08 12.59
C THR A 161 5.87 -8.57 12.37
N ALA A 162 4.78 -7.85 12.63
CA ALA A 162 4.73 -6.39 12.51
C ALA A 162 5.64 -5.70 13.54
N MET A 163 5.60 -6.13 14.82
CA MET A 163 6.48 -5.64 15.86
C MET A 163 7.96 -5.85 15.51
N ALA A 164 8.31 -7.03 14.98
CA ALA A 164 9.67 -7.30 14.54
C ALA A 164 10.10 -6.35 13.41
N GLY A 165 9.20 -6.08 12.45
CA GLY A 165 9.44 -5.10 11.38
C GLY A 165 9.75 -3.70 11.94
N GLU A 166 8.95 -3.22 12.88
CA GLU A 166 9.17 -1.94 13.54
C GLU A 166 10.48 -1.90 14.32
N MET A 167 10.78 -2.93 15.12
CA MET A 167 12.04 -3.04 15.88
C MET A 167 13.28 -3.10 14.98
N LEU A 168 13.15 -3.61 13.74
CA LEU A 168 14.19 -3.58 12.73
C LEU A 168 14.31 -2.23 11.99
N GLY A 169 13.53 -1.22 12.37
CA GLY A 169 13.61 0.15 11.84
C GLY A 169 12.81 0.37 10.55
N MET A 170 11.82 -0.47 10.26
CA MET A 170 10.90 -0.21 9.15
C MET A 170 10.02 1.00 9.47
N LYS A 171 9.74 1.81 8.45
CA LYS A 171 8.98 3.06 8.60
C LYS A 171 7.47 2.85 8.57
N LEU A 172 7.00 1.79 7.94
CA LEU A 172 5.59 1.41 7.95
C LEU A 172 5.43 -0.11 7.79
N ILE A 173 4.27 -0.61 8.20
CA ILE A 173 3.83 -1.97 7.94
C ILE A 173 2.73 -1.94 6.88
N TYR A 174 2.85 -2.79 5.86
CA TYR A 174 1.83 -3.01 4.84
C TYR A 174 1.32 -4.44 4.94
N MET A 175 0.07 -4.63 5.35
CA MET A 175 -0.60 -5.92 5.34
C MET A 175 -1.46 -6.04 4.09
N ASP A 176 -1.27 -7.09 3.33
CA ASP A 176 -1.94 -7.30 2.03
C ASP A 176 -2.52 -8.70 1.92
N ALA A 177 -3.82 -8.79 1.64
CA ALA A 177 -4.43 -10.07 1.30
C ALA A 177 -4.10 -10.51 -0.15
N GLY A 178 -3.47 -9.63 -0.93
CA GLY A 178 -3.06 -9.86 -2.31
C GLY A 178 -4.14 -9.53 -3.34
N SER A 179 -3.70 -9.28 -4.56
CA SER A 179 -4.58 -9.05 -5.71
C SER A 179 -5.39 -10.31 -6.00
N GLY A 180 -6.72 -10.17 -6.09
CA GLY A 180 -7.63 -11.29 -6.35
C GLY A 180 -8.05 -12.08 -5.11
N ALA A 181 -7.65 -11.68 -3.90
CA ALA A 181 -8.07 -12.29 -2.65
C ALA A 181 -9.61 -12.45 -2.58
N ARG A 182 -10.08 -13.60 -2.08
CA ARG A 182 -11.52 -13.84 -1.86
C ARG A 182 -12.05 -13.07 -0.67
N HIS A 183 -11.23 -12.98 0.36
CA HIS A 183 -11.56 -12.34 1.62
C HIS A 183 -10.54 -11.25 1.94
N PRO A 184 -10.99 -10.07 2.38
CA PRO A 184 -10.11 -9.03 2.90
C PRO A 184 -9.59 -9.42 4.29
N ILE A 185 -8.55 -8.74 4.75
CA ILE A 185 -8.00 -8.92 6.11
C ILE A 185 -9.08 -8.64 7.15
N ARG A 186 -9.13 -9.47 8.19
CA ARG A 186 -10.10 -9.36 9.27
C ARG A 186 -9.79 -8.18 10.18
N GLU A 187 -10.83 -7.51 10.66
CA GLU A 187 -10.71 -6.34 11.54
C GLU A 187 -9.98 -6.67 12.85
N GLU A 188 -10.17 -7.87 13.39
CA GLU A 188 -9.50 -8.31 14.63
C GLU A 188 -7.98 -8.40 14.44
N MET A 189 -7.51 -8.86 13.28
CA MET A 189 -6.08 -8.90 12.98
C MET A 189 -5.51 -7.48 12.80
N ILE A 190 -6.24 -6.60 12.13
CA ILE A 190 -5.85 -5.20 11.96
C ILE A 190 -5.73 -4.53 13.34
N ALA A 191 -6.73 -4.71 14.21
CA ALA A 191 -6.75 -4.14 15.55
C ALA A 191 -5.60 -4.66 16.42
N ALA A 192 -5.33 -5.97 16.36
CA ALA A 192 -4.23 -6.59 17.09
C ALA A 192 -2.88 -5.98 16.68
N VAL A 193 -2.65 -5.79 15.38
CA VAL A 193 -1.40 -5.17 14.89
C VAL A 193 -1.36 -3.67 15.24
N ALA A 194 -2.43 -2.93 14.93
CA ALA A 194 -2.48 -1.47 15.11
C ALA A 194 -2.28 -1.02 16.55
N SER A 195 -2.68 -1.83 17.53
CA SER A 195 -2.53 -1.53 18.97
C SER A 195 -1.12 -1.76 19.52
N HIS A 196 -0.20 -2.34 18.72
CA HIS A 196 1.13 -2.71 19.20
C HIS A 196 2.28 -2.15 18.35
N ILE A 197 1.98 -1.33 17.34
CA ILE A 197 2.99 -0.64 16.53
C ILE A 197 2.74 0.87 16.52
N ASP A 198 3.82 1.65 16.60
CA ASP A 198 3.76 3.11 16.57
C ASP A 198 3.90 3.69 15.15
N ILE A 199 4.41 2.89 14.20
CA ILE A 199 4.54 3.27 12.80
C ILE A 199 3.22 3.14 12.02
N PRO A 200 3.05 3.80 10.85
CA PRO A 200 1.83 3.69 10.07
C PRO A 200 1.51 2.27 9.61
N LEU A 201 0.23 1.90 9.67
CA LEU A 201 -0.30 0.62 9.18
C LEU A 201 -1.10 0.84 7.91
N VAL A 202 -0.67 0.21 6.82
CA VAL A 202 -1.33 0.21 5.51
C VAL A 202 -2.04 -1.13 5.31
N ILE A 203 -3.28 -1.09 4.84
CA ILE A 203 -4.10 -2.29 4.57
C ILE A 203 -4.53 -2.30 3.11
N GLY A 204 -4.23 -3.41 2.42
CA GLY A 204 -4.63 -3.66 1.05
C GLY A 204 -5.16 -5.07 0.80
N GLY A 205 -5.60 -5.32 -0.41
CA GLY A 205 -6.10 -6.62 -0.86
C GLY A 205 -7.53 -6.94 -0.44
N GLY A 206 -8.35 -7.38 -1.38
CA GLY A 206 -9.71 -7.88 -1.14
C GLY A 206 -10.76 -6.85 -0.72
N ILE A 207 -10.43 -5.57 -0.61
CA ILE A 207 -11.38 -4.50 -0.25
C ILE A 207 -12.20 -4.14 -1.49
N ARG A 208 -13.55 -4.29 -1.41
CA ARG A 208 -14.43 -4.15 -2.56
C ARG A 208 -15.56 -3.15 -2.36
N ASP A 209 -15.78 -2.72 -1.13
CA ASP A 209 -16.87 -1.83 -0.76
C ASP A 209 -16.43 -0.78 0.28
N PRO A 210 -17.09 0.39 0.31
CA PRO A 210 -16.77 1.48 1.23
C PRO A 210 -16.93 1.12 2.70
N GLU A 211 -17.89 0.23 3.02
CA GLU A 211 -18.14 -0.20 4.40
C GLU A 211 -16.95 -0.98 4.96
N LYS A 212 -16.36 -1.88 4.16
CA LYS A 212 -15.13 -2.60 4.55
C LYS A 212 -13.95 -1.65 4.73
N ALA A 213 -13.80 -0.66 3.83
CA ALA A 213 -12.77 0.36 3.98
C ALA A 213 -12.92 1.14 5.29
N TYR A 214 -14.16 1.56 5.62
CA TYR A 214 -14.47 2.21 6.89
C TYR A 214 -14.16 1.33 8.10
N ARG A 215 -14.61 0.05 8.12
CA ARG A 215 -14.34 -0.88 9.22
C ARG A 215 -12.84 -1.12 9.43
N ASN A 216 -12.07 -1.25 8.36
CA ASN A 216 -10.62 -1.39 8.46
C ASN A 216 -9.96 -0.14 9.11
N CYS A 217 -10.41 1.05 8.76
CA CYS A 217 -9.96 2.30 9.39
C CYS A 217 -10.34 2.35 10.88
N ARG A 218 -11.57 1.92 11.23
CA ARG A 218 -12.01 1.81 12.63
C ARG A 218 -11.18 0.79 13.43
N ALA A 219 -10.75 -0.28 12.78
CA ALA A 219 -9.86 -1.28 13.39
C ALA A 219 -8.40 -0.79 13.56
N GLY A 220 -8.05 0.39 13.04
CA GLY A 220 -6.75 1.01 13.26
C GLY A 220 -5.88 1.20 12.02
N ALA A 221 -6.34 0.81 10.83
CA ALA A 221 -5.61 1.11 9.60
C ALA A 221 -5.40 2.61 9.42
N ASN A 222 -4.20 3.04 9.08
CA ASN A 222 -3.89 4.44 8.79
C ASN A 222 -4.09 4.77 7.31
N VAL A 223 -3.82 3.81 6.43
CA VAL A 223 -4.01 3.96 4.98
C VAL A 223 -4.76 2.73 4.44
N ILE A 224 -5.78 2.97 3.64
CA ILE A 224 -6.48 1.96 2.86
C ILE A 224 -6.02 2.04 1.42
N VAL A 225 -5.63 0.89 0.85
CA VAL A 225 -5.22 0.78 -0.56
C VAL A 225 -6.21 -0.09 -1.31
N VAL A 226 -6.74 0.43 -2.42
CA VAL A 226 -7.67 -0.30 -3.30
C VAL A 226 -7.18 -0.21 -4.74
N GLY A 227 -7.08 -1.36 -5.40
CA GLY A 227 -6.73 -1.48 -6.83
C GLY A 227 -7.87 -2.15 -7.62
N ASN A 228 -7.94 -3.47 -7.59
CA ASN A 228 -8.82 -4.28 -8.46
C ASN A 228 -10.32 -3.88 -8.48
N ALA A 229 -10.85 -3.37 -7.37
CA ALA A 229 -12.25 -2.92 -7.34
C ALA A 229 -12.41 -1.65 -8.19
N ILE A 230 -11.47 -0.73 -8.11
CA ILE A 230 -11.43 0.53 -8.87
C ILE A 230 -11.13 0.28 -10.35
N GLU A 231 -10.29 -0.69 -10.66
CA GLU A 231 -10.04 -1.10 -12.06
C GLU A 231 -11.33 -1.54 -12.77
N LYS A 232 -12.25 -2.18 -12.02
CA LYS A 232 -13.55 -2.64 -12.53
C LYS A 232 -14.60 -1.54 -12.57
N ASP A 233 -14.60 -0.67 -11.57
CA ASP A 233 -15.51 0.48 -11.44
C ASP A 233 -14.79 1.67 -10.79
N ALA A 234 -14.37 2.61 -11.63
CA ALA A 234 -13.65 3.80 -11.17
C ALA A 234 -14.52 4.74 -10.30
N ASN A 235 -15.85 4.66 -10.38
CA ASN A 235 -16.74 5.49 -9.55
C ASN A 235 -16.61 5.16 -8.05
N LEU A 236 -16.20 3.94 -7.71
CA LEU A 236 -15.92 3.54 -6.32
C LEU A 236 -14.89 4.43 -5.63
N ILE A 237 -14.03 5.14 -6.37
CA ILE A 237 -13.04 6.06 -5.79
C ILE A 237 -13.71 7.06 -4.84
N LYS A 238 -14.83 7.67 -5.27
CA LYS A 238 -15.54 8.70 -4.48
C LYS A 238 -16.12 8.13 -3.19
N GLU A 239 -16.76 6.98 -3.30
CA GLU A 239 -17.41 6.34 -2.16
C GLU A 239 -16.38 5.82 -1.16
N MET A 240 -15.29 5.22 -1.64
CA MET A 240 -14.17 4.75 -0.82
C MET A 240 -13.47 5.91 -0.08
N ALA A 241 -13.15 6.99 -0.80
CA ALA A 241 -12.52 8.17 -0.20
C ALA A 241 -13.43 8.78 0.89
N ALA A 242 -14.71 8.95 0.59
CA ALA A 242 -15.69 9.46 1.55
C ALA A 242 -15.78 8.57 2.80
N ALA A 243 -15.83 7.25 2.64
CA ALA A 243 -15.89 6.30 3.75
C ALA A 243 -14.63 6.38 4.63
N VAL A 244 -13.44 6.38 4.02
CA VAL A 244 -12.16 6.47 4.75
C VAL A 244 -12.04 7.79 5.51
N HIS A 245 -12.39 8.91 4.88
CA HIS A 245 -12.28 10.24 5.48
C HIS A 245 -13.38 10.54 6.51
N SER A 246 -14.51 9.81 6.49
CA SER A 246 -15.59 9.97 7.47
C SER A 246 -15.30 9.37 8.83
N VAL A 247 -14.20 8.59 8.96
CA VAL A 247 -13.87 7.94 10.24
C VAL A 247 -13.59 9.02 11.30
N PRO A 248 -14.30 8.99 12.43
CA PRO A 248 -14.12 9.99 13.48
C PRO A 248 -12.68 10.03 13.97
N VAL A 249 -12.15 11.23 14.11
CA VAL A 249 -10.87 11.46 14.78
C VAL A 249 -11.16 11.31 16.28
N GLU A 250 -10.76 10.18 16.85
CA GLU A 250 -10.80 10.02 18.31
C GLU A 250 -9.80 11.01 18.90
N GLY A 251 -10.28 11.90 19.77
CA GLY A 251 -9.43 12.84 20.48
C GLY A 251 -8.36 12.07 21.27
N PRO A 252 -7.25 12.72 21.68
CA PRO A 252 -6.27 12.06 22.52
C PRO A 252 -6.98 11.48 23.74
N LEU A 253 -6.77 10.19 23.99
CA LEU A 253 -7.15 9.59 25.27
C LEU A 253 -6.41 10.40 26.35
N LEU A 254 -7.18 11.18 27.13
CA LEU A 254 -6.70 11.97 28.27
C LEU A 254 -6.07 11.06 29.31
#